data_a326c5db2d7b6521eb7e1e5e7692cc44
#
_entry.id   a326c5db2d7b6521eb7e1e5e7692cc44
#
_cell.length_a   1.000
_cell.length_b   1.000
_cell.length_c   1.000
_cell.angle_alpha   90.00
_cell.angle_beta   90.00
_cell.angle_gamma   90.00
#
_symmetry.space_group_name_H-M   'P 1'
#
loop_
_entity.id
_entity.type
_entity.pdbx_description
1 polymer ?
#
loop_
_entity_poly.entity_id
_entity_poly.type
_entity_poly.pdbx_seq_one_letter_code
_entity_poly.pdbx_strand_id
1 'polypeptide(L)'
;MAGNDASTLLGMADIVKRFPGVVALGGVDLDVRPGEVHCLLGQNGAGKSTLIKVLAGVHRPDEGVITWEGEEVHFAHPQAAMDIGIATIYQELDLVEGLTVAENIYLGHEMSRFGFSQRRAATKSAAALLKRLGHPEISPSAEVGTLSAAGQQIVSMARALSHHAKLIIMDEPSAVLDAGEVERLFHVISDLTDEGVAIIYISHRLEEIRTVGDRVTVLKDGKTVATGLPAKETPTTEVIRLMTGRSIEYVFPSRGTVPDGEPLLRVDGLGRRGEFHDVSFTVRPGEVLGLAGLVGAGRSEIIETVYGARKNDAGTVEVAGKKLRSGSVQAAVAAGVGLAPEERKSQALLLGDSVATNISMASLTRFSRSGIIDRQAERTAAIDQVESLDVRPTGVDREMRTLSGGNQQKVVLARWLLRGCRVLLLDEPTRGVDVGARSEIYALVRKLADDGVAVVVVSSEIEEVLGLSDRVLVIGEGSVLHEAPADQLDEHQVLDIIMRGDAA
;
A
#
# COMPACT_ATOMS: atom_id res chain seq x y z
N MET A 1 26.51 -28.87 -4.49
CA MET A 1 27.79 -28.15 -4.22
C MET A 1 27.61 -26.76 -4.77
N ALA A 2 27.20 -25.83 -3.91
CA ALA A 2 27.11 -24.42 -4.29
C ALA A 2 28.54 -23.90 -4.40
N GLY A 3 28.89 -23.36 -5.57
CA GLY A 3 30.17 -22.70 -5.78
C GLY A 3 30.28 -21.50 -4.87
N ASN A 4 31.29 -21.46 -4.04
CA ASN A 4 31.65 -20.35 -3.18
C ASN A 4 32.16 -19.22 -4.09
N ASP A 5 31.26 -18.35 -4.55
CA ASP A 5 31.63 -17.21 -5.39
C ASP A 5 32.15 -16.12 -4.44
N ALA A 6 33.45 -15.79 -4.59
CA ALA A 6 34.16 -14.81 -3.74
C ALA A 6 33.59 -13.37 -3.79
N SER A 7 32.44 -13.21 -4.42
CA SER A 7 31.72 -11.95 -4.61
C SER A 7 30.46 -11.78 -3.73
N THR A 8 30.11 -12.76 -2.89
CA THR A 8 28.88 -12.71 -2.07
C THR A 8 29.16 -12.11 -0.70
N LEU A 9 28.46 -11.03 -0.34
CA LEU A 9 28.53 -10.40 1.00
C LEU A 9 27.72 -11.20 2.02
N LEU A 10 26.46 -11.52 1.68
CA LEU A 10 25.54 -12.29 2.50
C LEU A 10 25.01 -13.49 1.70
N GLY A 11 25.09 -14.68 2.28
CA GLY A 11 24.45 -15.88 1.77
C GLY A 11 23.50 -16.47 2.81
N MET A 12 22.35 -16.92 2.39
CA MET A 12 21.40 -17.69 3.17
C MET A 12 21.01 -18.92 2.37
N ALA A 13 21.14 -20.09 2.95
CA ALA A 13 20.84 -21.35 2.30
C ALA A 13 19.91 -22.20 3.17
N ASP A 14 18.80 -22.65 2.56
CA ASP A 14 17.79 -23.55 3.18
C ASP A 14 17.27 -23.03 4.54
N ILE A 15 17.04 -21.75 4.68
CA ILE A 15 16.60 -21.16 5.95
C ILE A 15 15.16 -21.59 6.29
N VAL A 16 15.03 -22.26 7.43
CA VAL A 16 13.73 -22.69 7.97
C VAL A 16 13.43 -21.98 9.28
N LYS A 17 12.19 -21.48 9.44
CA LYS A 17 11.70 -20.92 10.68
C LYS A 17 10.27 -21.37 10.96
N ARG A 18 10.07 -21.98 12.12
CA ARG A 18 8.77 -22.48 12.59
C ARG A 18 8.30 -21.66 13.80
N PHE A 19 7.02 -21.39 13.82
CA PHE A 19 6.31 -20.87 14.99
C PHE A 19 5.18 -21.84 15.35
N PRO A 20 4.60 -21.77 16.58
CA PRO A 20 3.51 -22.66 16.96
C PRO A 20 2.37 -22.64 15.93
N GLY A 21 2.16 -23.77 15.24
CA GLY A 21 1.11 -23.94 14.24
C GLY A 21 1.41 -23.42 12.83
N VAL A 22 2.61 -22.81 12.56
CA VAL A 22 2.95 -22.24 11.26
C VAL A 22 4.41 -22.43 10.92
N VAL A 23 4.70 -22.85 9.69
CA VAL A 23 6.03 -22.78 9.08
C VAL A 23 6.14 -21.45 8.33
N ALA A 24 6.84 -20.49 8.90
CA ALA A 24 6.96 -19.15 8.33
C ALA A 24 8.02 -19.08 7.22
N LEU A 25 9.11 -19.85 7.35
CA LEU A 25 10.13 -20.05 6.32
C LEU A 25 10.34 -21.56 6.17
N GLY A 26 10.30 -22.07 4.97
CA GLY A 26 10.34 -23.49 4.64
C GLY A 26 11.45 -23.85 3.65
N GLY A 27 12.65 -23.32 3.85
CA GLY A 27 13.80 -23.46 2.94
C GLY A 27 13.92 -22.22 2.05
N VAL A 28 14.41 -21.12 2.62
CA VAL A 28 14.60 -19.84 1.90
C VAL A 28 16.07 -19.67 1.57
N ASP A 29 16.34 -19.37 0.29
CA ASP A 29 17.65 -19.02 -0.24
C ASP A 29 17.68 -17.54 -0.61
N LEU A 30 18.78 -16.86 -0.27
CA LEU A 30 19.03 -15.46 -0.62
C LEU A 30 20.55 -15.24 -0.71
N ASP A 31 21.01 -14.58 -1.75
CA ASP A 31 22.38 -14.10 -1.87
C ASP A 31 22.40 -12.60 -2.18
N VAL A 32 23.30 -11.86 -1.52
CA VAL A 32 23.46 -10.41 -1.71
C VAL A 32 24.93 -10.10 -1.94
N ARG A 33 25.21 -9.25 -2.93
CA ARG A 33 26.55 -8.83 -3.31
C ARG A 33 26.91 -7.47 -2.73
N PRO A 34 28.18 -7.15 -2.51
CA PRO A 34 28.56 -5.79 -2.11
C PRO A 34 28.13 -4.75 -3.15
N GLY A 35 27.61 -3.62 -2.71
CA GLY A 35 27.26 -2.50 -3.58
C GLY A 35 26.05 -2.77 -4.51
N GLU A 36 25.21 -3.79 -4.23
CA GLU A 36 23.99 -4.01 -5.00
C GLU A 36 22.73 -3.63 -4.23
N VAL A 37 21.70 -3.23 -4.95
CA VAL A 37 20.34 -3.18 -4.45
C VAL A 37 19.64 -4.49 -4.78
N HIS A 38 19.54 -5.36 -3.78
CA HIS A 38 18.84 -6.64 -3.88
C HIS A 38 17.40 -6.49 -3.44
N CYS A 39 16.46 -6.62 -4.36
CA CYS A 39 15.04 -6.47 -4.07
C CYS A 39 14.43 -7.79 -3.59
N LEU A 40 13.72 -7.75 -2.45
CA LEU A 40 13.02 -8.90 -1.90
C LEU A 40 11.52 -8.74 -2.07
N LEU A 41 10.93 -9.52 -2.94
CA LEU A 41 9.51 -9.48 -3.29
C LEU A 41 8.74 -10.68 -2.76
N GLY A 42 7.44 -10.53 -2.64
CA GLY A 42 6.50 -11.58 -2.22
C GLY A 42 5.23 -10.98 -1.66
N GLN A 43 4.15 -11.75 -1.65
CA GLN A 43 2.88 -11.35 -1.06
C GLN A 43 2.97 -11.16 0.46
N ASN A 44 1.93 -10.56 1.06
CA ASN A 44 1.80 -10.53 2.51
C ASN A 44 1.69 -11.96 3.04
N GLY A 45 2.48 -12.27 4.08
CA GLY A 45 2.58 -13.65 4.57
C GLY A 45 3.57 -14.54 3.83
N ALA A 46 4.25 -14.08 2.77
CA ALA A 46 5.27 -14.86 2.06
C ALA A 46 6.54 -15.16 2.88
N GLY A 47 6.69 -14.59 4.08
CA GLY A 47 7.84 -14.81 4.95
C GLY A 47 8.87 -13.68 4.99
N LYS A 48 8.71 -12.60 4.20
CA LYS A 48 9.66 -11.48 4.12
C LYS A 48 10.05 -10.92 5.49
N SER A 49 9.08 -10.48 6.30
CA SER A 49 9.34 -9.92 7.62
C SER A 49 9.97 -10.93 8.59
N THR A 50 9.69 -12.23 8.43
CA THR A 50 10.35 -13.27 9.22
C THR A 50 11.80 -13.43 8.80
N LEU A 51 12.09 -13.39 7.49
CA LEU A 51 13.45 -13.44 6.96
C LEU A 51 14.29 -12.26 7.43
N ILE A 52 13.73 -11.04 7.39
CA ILE A 52 14.37 -9.83 7.92
C ILE A 52 14.70 -10.01 9.41
N LYS A 53 13.76 -10.50 10.22
CA LYS A 53 13.98 -10.73 11.64
C LYS A 53 15.03 -11.79 11.94
N VAL A 54 15.20 -12.76 11.03
CA VAL A 54 16.32 -13.73 11.11
C VAL A 54 17.65 -13.03 10.81
N LEU A 55 17.73 -12.23 9.75
CA LEU A 55 18.92 -11.46 9.38
C LEU A 55 19.29 -10.42 10.45
N ALA A 56 18.29 -9.75 11.02
CA ALA A 56 18.49 -8.80 12.11
C ALA A 56 18.81 -9.44 13.46
N GLY A 57 18.93 -10.79 13.56
CA GLY A 57 19.23 -11.49 14.80
C GLY A 57 18.11 -11.50 15.84
N VAL A 58 16.88 -11.11 15.47
CA VAL A 58 15.69 -11.15 16.34
C VAL A 58 15.20 -12.59 16.49
N HIS A 59 15.28 -13.39 15.42
CA HIS A 59 14.91 -14.78 15.41
C HIS A 59 16.09 -15.64 15.00
N ARG A 60 16.30 -16.76 15.68
CA ARG A 60 17.23 -17.80 15.20
C ARG A 60 16.52 -18.68 14.18
N PRO A 61 17.15 -19.02 13.05
CA PRO A 61 16.63 -20.04 12.17
C PRO A 61 16.62 -21.39 12.90
N ASP A 62 15.68 -22.28 12.54
CA ASP A 62 15.60 -23.63 13.08
C ASP A 62 16.46 -24.58 12.28
N GLU A 63 16.66 -24.30 10.96
CA GLU A 63 17.53 -25.05 10.03
C GLU A 63 18.10 -24.03 9.00
N GLY A 64 19.15 -24.44 8.29
CA GLY A 64 19.83 -23.66 7.25
C GLY A 64 21.07 -22.95 7.77
N VAL A 65 21.79 -22.31 6.84
CA VAL A 65 23.08 -21.67 7.11
C VAL A 65 23.05 -20.22 6.62
N ILE A 66 23.60 -19.31 7.45
CA ILE A 66 23.84 -17.92 7.09
C ILE A 66 25.34 -17.72 6.95
N THR A 67 25.80 -17.17 5.84
CA THR A 67 27.20 -16.82 5.60
C THR A 67 27.36 -15.32 5.43
N TRP A 68 28.39 -14.76 6.03
CA TRP A 68 28.78 -13.35 5.94
C TRP A 68 30.23 -13.25 5.48
N GLU A 69 30.47 -12.59 4.36
CA GLU A 69 31.81 -12.50 3.74
C GLU A 69 32.48 -13.89 3.56
N GLY A 70 31.66 -14.92 3.30
CA GLY A 70 32.09 -16.29 3.10
C GLY A 70 32.23 -17.15 4.36
N GLU A 71 32.09 -16.58 5.55
CA GLU A 71 32.13 -17.30 6.82
C GLU A 71 30.76 -17.54 7.39
N GLU A 72 30.54 -18.72 7.98
CA GLU A 72 29.26 -19.05 8.64
C GLU A 72 29.10 -18.21 9.92
N VAL A 73 27.93 -17.59 10.04
CA VAL A 73 27.59 -16.71 11.18
C VAL A 73 26.31 -17.10 11.86
N HIS A 74 26.25 -16.89 13.18
CA HIS A 74 25.08 -17.12 14.00
C HIS A 74 24.80 -15.90 14.87
N PHE A 75 23.61 -15.33 14.72
CA PHE A 75 23.19 -14.17 15.50
C PHE A 75 22.50 -14.62 16.81
N ALA A 76 23.13 -14.36 17.93
CA ALA A 76 22.55 -14.63 19.25
C ALA A 76 21.49 -13.61 19.66
N HIS A 77 21.63 -12.37 19.20
CA HIS A 77 20.78 -11.21 19.47
C HIS A 77 21.04 -10.12 18.39
N PRO A 78 20.17 -9.11 18.27
CA PRO A 78 20.27 -8.09 17.22
C PRO A 78 21.60 -7.34 17.19
N GLN A 79 22.20 -7.05 18.35
CA GLN A 79 23.48 -6.37 18.42
C GLN A 79 24.60 -7.14 17.67
N ALA A 80 24.55 -8.48 17.69
CA ALA A 80 25.56 -9.29 16.97
C ALA A 80 25.47 -9.12 15.44
N ALA A 81 24.29 -8.89 14.90
CA ALA A 81 24.12 -8.55 13.47
C ALA A 81 24.61 -7.13 13.17
N MET A 82 24.32 -6.18 14.05
CA MET A 82 24.79 -4.79 13.91
C MET A 82 26.30 -4.68 13.99
N ASP A 83 26.94 -5.44 14.87
CA ASP A 83 28.39 -5.41 15.08
C ASP A 83 29.19 -5.86 13.85
N ILE A 84 28.62 -6.72 13.00
CA ILE A 84 29.24 -7.13 11.72
C ILE A 84 28.84 -6.22 10.55
N GLY A 85 27.97 -5.23 10.78
CA GLY A 85 27.58 -4.23 9.78
C GLY A 85 26.25 -4.51 9.09
N ILE A 86 25.30 -5.25 9.70
CA ILE A 86 23.93 -5.38 9.22
C ILE A 86 23.03 -4.41 9.97
N ALA A 87 22.43 -3.43 9.26
CA ALA A 87 21.48 -2.50 9.83
C ALA A 87 20.08 -2.72 9.22
N THR A 88 19.03 -2.52 10.01
CA THR A 88 17.64 -2.70 9.57
C THR A 88 16.83 -1.44 9.82
N ILE A 89 16.13 -0.98 8.80
CA ILE A 89 15.12 0.07 8.86
C ILE A 89 13.77 -0.62 8.70
N TYR A 90 12.98 -0.64 9.77
CA TYR A 90 11.66 -1.27 9.78
C TYR A 90 10.58 -0.33 9.22
N GLN A 91 9.47 -0.89 8.78
CA GLN A 91 8.30 -0.17 8.30
C GLN A 91 7.71 0.77 9.37
N GLU A 92 7.64 0.33 10.63
CA GLU A 92 7.34 1.20 11.76
C GLU A 92 8.65 1.73 12.32
N LEU A 93 8.82 3.06 12.30
CA LEU A 93 10.07 3.69 12.70
C LEU A 93 10.30 3.51 14.22
N ASP A 94 11.43 2.89 14.53
CA ASP A 94 11.85 2.60 15.90
C ASP A 94 12.62 3.80 16.49
N LEU A 95 11.94 4.97 16.53
CA LEU A 95 12.48 6.24 17.02
C LEU A 95 11.82 6.65 18.32
N VAL A 96 12.59 7.28 19.21
CA VAL A 96 12.09 7.82 20.46
C VAL A 96 11.74 9.30 20.25
N GLU A 97 10.45 9.62 20.16
CA GLU A 97 9.95 10.94 19.79
C GLU A 97 10.46 12.08 20.68
N GLY A 98 10.59 11.83 22.00
CA GLY A 98 11.04 12.80 22.99
C GLY A 98 12.56 13.01 23.05
N LEU A 99 13.35 12.28 22.25
CA LEU A 99 14.78 12.48 22.13
C LEU A 99 15.13 13.35 20.92
N THR A 100 16.28 14.00 20.99
CA THR A 100 16.78 14.76 19.85
C THR A 100 17.20 13.84 18.70
N VAL A 101 17.27 14.40 17.49
CA VAL A 101 17.78 13.71 16.30
C VAL A 101 19.14 13.08 16.55
N ALA A 102 20.09 13.82 17.14
CA ALA A 102 21.41 13.29 17.44
C ALA A 102 21.38 12.15 18.48
N GLU A 103 20.52 12.23 19.48
CA GLU A 103 20.34 11.17 20.48
C GLU A 103 19.71 9.93 19.85
N ASN A 104 18.73 10.07 18.95
CA ASN A 104 18.15 8.93 18.21
C ASN A 104 19.18 8.26 17.29
N ILE A 105 20.00 9.03 16.57
CA ILE A 105 21.01 8.49 15.65
C ILE A 105 22.02 7.62 16.41
N TYR A 106 22.44 8.03 17.61
CA TYR A 106 23.45 7.33 18.38
C TYR A 106 22.87 6.49 19.54
N LEU A 107 21.58 6.27 19.57
CA LEU A 107 20.92 5.47 20.61
C LEU A 107 21.47 4.02 20.62
N GLY A 108 21.99 3.58 21.79
CA GLY A 108 22.55 2.25 21.99
C GLY A 108 24.04 2.11 21.63
N HIS A 109 24.65 3.16 21.04
CA HIS A 109 26.10 3.24 20.75
C HIS A 109 26.61 4.66 20.96
N GLU A 110 26.21 5.28 22.05
CA GLU A 110 26.48 6.66 22.37
C GLU A 110 27.98 6.98 22.35
N MET A 111 28.33 8.08 21.69
CA MET A 111 29.70 8.57 21.70
C MET A 111 30.13 8.93 23.12
N SER A 112 31.04 8.16 23.68
CA SER A 112 31.53 8.37 25.05
C SER A 112 33.04 8.37 25.09
N ARG A 113 33.63 9.11 26.07
CA ARG A 113 35.04 9.09 26.39
C ARG A 113 35.19 9.07 27.91
N PHE A 114 35.91 8.09 28.42
CA PHE A 114 36.11 7.88 29.87
C PHE A 114 34.77 7.78 30.66
N GLY A 115 33.70 7.21 30.03
CA GLY A 115 32.38 7.09 30.67
C GLY A 115 31.53 8.37 30.60
N PHE A 116 32.00 9.46 30.00
CA PHE A 116 31.24 10.70 29.81
C PHE A 116 30.72 10.81 28.36
N SER A 117 29.41 11.09 28.21
CA SER A 117 28.79 11.33 26.91
C SER A 117 29.41 12.56 26.20
N GLN A 118 29.74 12.37 24.93
CA GLN A 118 30.29 13.44 24.06
C GLN A 118 29.19 14.07 23.20
N ARG A 119 28.18 14.69 23.80
CA ARG A 119 27.02 15.27 23.08
C ARG A 119 27.41 16.19 21.92
N ARG A 120 28.42 17.05 22.08
CA ARG A 120 28.87 17.96 20.99
C ARG A 120 29.46 17.19 19.80
N ALA A 121 30.20 16.12 20.05
CA ALA A 121 30.72 15.28 18.99
C ALA A 121 29.58 14.54 18.26
N ALA A 122 28.63 13.95 18.99
CA ALA A 122 27.47 13.31 18.44
C ALA A 122 26.63 14.26 17.57
N THR A 123 26.34 15.48 18.06
CA THR A 123 25.63 16.52 17.29
C THR A 123 26.34 16.87 15.99
N LYS A 124 27.67 17.03 16.04
CA LYS A 124 28.47 17.35 14.84
C LYS A 124 28.47 16.18 13.83
N SER A 125 28.62 14.96 14.30
CA SER A 125 28.56 13.76 13.44
C SER A 125 27.17 13.53 12.87
N ALA A 126 26.12 13.74 13.66
CA ALA A 126 24.74 13.67 13.18
C ALA A 126 24.47 14.69 12.06
N ALA A 127 24.95 15.95 12.21
CA ALA A 127 24.85 16.97 11.15
C ALA A 127 25.57 16.54 9.86
N ALA A 128 26.72 15.86 9.97
CA ALA A 128 27.44 15.36 8.80
C ALA A 128 26.68 14.22 8.10
N LEU A 129 26.06 13.30 8.85
CA LEU A 129 25.22 12.23 8.30
C LEU A 129 23.98 12.78 7.62
N LEU A 130 23.26 13.71 8.26
CA LEU A 130 22.09 14.37 7.66
C LEU A 130 22.43 15.12 6.37
N LYS A 131 23.57 15.82 6.36
CA LYS A 131 24.07 16.48 5.13
C LYS A 131 24.40 15.47 4.03
N ARG A 132 25.01 14.33 4.37
CA ARG A 132 25.29 13.23 3.43
C ARG A 132 24.01 12.66 2.83
N LEU A 133 22.94 12.55 3.63
CA LEU A 133 21.62 12.12 3.19
C LEU A 133 20.84 13.21 2.43
N GLY A 134 21.46 14.38 2.13
CA GLY A 134 20.83 15.47 1.39
C GLY A 134 19.87 16.37 2.23
N HIS A 135 19.86 16.19 3.56
CA HIS A 135 18.94 16.88 4.48
C HIS A 135 19.65 17.75 5.53
N PRO A 136 20.46 18.75 5.11
CA PRO A 136 21.18 19.65 6.04
C PRO A 136 20.23 20.57 6.83
N GLU A 137 18.96 20.69 6.43
CA GLU A 137 17.94 21.49 7.10
C GLU A 137 17.43 20.83 8.39
N ILE A 138 17.57 19.50 8.54
CA ILE A 138 17.16 18.81 9.77
C ILE A 138 18.17 19.14 10.88
N SER A 139 17.71 19.82 11.92
CA SER A 139 18.55 20.17 13.06
C SER A 139 18.84 18.93 13.91
N PRO A 140 20.11 18.59 14.17
CA PRO A 140 20.47 17.50 15.08
C PRO A 140 19.96 17.67 16.52
N SER A 141 19.61 18.90 16.91
CA SER A 141 19.08 19.24 18.24
C SER A 141 17.56 19.31 18.29
N ALA A 142 16.86 19.14 17.18
CA ALA A 142 15.40 19.06 17.17
C ALA A 142 14.92 17.75 17.81
N GLU A 143 13.76 17.78 18.47
CA GLU A 143 13.08 16.56 18.93
C GLU A 143 12.50 15.83 17.72
N VAL A 144 12.71 14.52 17.64
CA VAL A 144 12.28 13.70 16.50
C VAL A 144 10.76 13.75 16.31
N GLY A 145 9.98 13.78 17.38
CA GLY A 145 8.51 13.87 17.32
C GLY A 145 7.98 15.15 16.64
N THR A 146 8.83 16.20 16.47
CA THR A 146 8.45 17.43 15.77
C THR A 146 8.67 17.39 14.26
N LEU A 147 9.35 16.34 13.76
CA LEU A 147 9.64 16.17 12.35
C LEU A 147 8.45 15.56 11.60
N SER A 148 8.36 15.83 10.30
CA SER A 148 7.46 15.10 9.41
C SER A 148 7.83 13.61 9.38
N ALA A 149 6.91 12.76 8.92
CA ALA A 149 7.17 11.33 8.75
C ALA A 149 8.41 11.07 7.86
N ALA A 150 8.57 11.86 6.79
CA ALA A 150 9.76 11.84 5.94
C ALA A 150 11.03 12.22 6.70
N GLY A 151 10.99 13.28 7.50
CA GLY A 151 12.12 13.69 8.33
C GLY A 151 12.52 12.58 9.33
N GLN A 152 11.57 11.92 9.93
CA GLN A 152 11.80 10.77 10.81
C GLN A 152 12.44 9.60 10.05
N GLN A 153 12.02 9.33 8.82
CA GLN A 153 12.63 8.31 7.96
C GLN A 153 14.12 8.61 7.70
N ILE A 154 14.46 9.86 7.41
CA ILE A 154 15.84 10.30 7.22
C ILE A 154 16.66 10.10 8.51
N VAL A 155 16.09 10.38 9.67
CA VAL A 155 16.77 10.12 10.97
C VAL A 155 17.04 8.64 11.17
N SER A 156 16.10 7.76 10.82
CA SER A 156 16.29 6.30 10.87
C SER A 156 17.40 5.82 9.93
N MET A 157 17.47 6.38 8.72
CA MET A 157 18.57 6.10 7.78
C MET A 157 19.93 6.60 8.32
N ALA A 158 19.97 7.81 8.91
CA ALA A 158 21.17 8.33 9.54
C ALA A 158 21.63 7.44 10.70
N ARG A 159 20.71 6.88 11.48
CA ARG A 159 21.02 5.89 12.54
C ARG A 159 21.62 4.62 11.96
N ALA A 160 21.06 4.06 10.89
CA ALA A 160 21.62 2.89 10.23
C ALA A 160 23.06 3.14 9.75
N LEU A 161 23.32 4.30 9.13
CA LEU A 161 24.65 4.67 8.64
C LEU A 161 25.65 4.95 9.76
N SER A 162 25.22 5.35 10.96
CA SER A 162 26.11 5.62 12.10
C SER A 162 26.83 4.38 12.62
N HIS A 163 26.32 3.17 12.29
CA HIS A 163 26.90 1.88 12.65
C HIS A 163 27.89 1.32 11.62
N HIS A 164 28.34 2.11 10.64
CA HIS A 164 29.22 1.63 9.55
C HIS A 164 28.64 0.41 8.82
N ALA A 165 27.36 0.45 8.53
CA ALA A 165 26.67 -0.66 7.89
C ALA A 165 27.30 -1.00 6.52
N LYS A 166 27.56 -2.30 6.29
CA LYS A 166 27.90 -2.88 5.00
C LYS A 166 26.68 -3.38 4.25
N LEU A 167 25.60 -3.69 5.00
CA LEU A 167 24.30 -4.09 4.50
C LEU A 167 23.20 -3.32 5.23
N ILE A 168 22.31 -2.67 4.48
CA ILE A 168 21.14 -2.01 5.01
C ILE A 168 19.88 -2.70 4.49
N ILE A 169 19.03 -3.17 5.39
CA ILE A 169 17.72 -3.74 5.08
C ILE A 169 16.69 -2.62 5.22
N MET A 170 15.94 -2.34 4.15
CA MET A 170 14.90 -1.32 4.10
C MET A 170 13.54 -1.98 3.85
N ASP A 171 12.66 -1.96 4.86
CA ASP A 171 11.32 -2.55 4.78
C ASP A 171 10.28 -1.46 4.48
N GLU A 172 9.81 -1.40 3.23
CA GLU A 172 8.87 -0.41 2.70
C GLU A 172 9.24 1.06 2.99
N PRO A 173 10.46 1.51 2.67
CA PRO A 173 10.95 2.82 3.09
C PRO A 173 10.23 4.01 2.42
N SER A 174 9.52 3.77 1.33
CA SER A 174 8.78 4.79 0.56
C SER A 174 7.31 4.94 0.98
N ALA A 175 6.82 4.12 1.92
CA ALA A 175 5.38 4.02 2.22
C ALA A 175 4.73 5.34 2.67
N VAL A 176 5.49 6.22 3.31
CA VAL A 176 5.03 7.51 3.87
C VAL A 176 5.63 8.74 3.16
N LEU A 177 6.38 8.52 2.07
CA LEU A 177 7.09 9.57 1.33
C LEU A 177 6.27 10.05 0.12
N ASP A 178 6.37 11.34 -0.20
CA ASP A 178 5.88 11.88 -1.46
C ASP A 178 6.82 11.54 -2.63
N ALA A 179 6.38 11.81 -3.88
CA ALA A 179 7.16 11.46 -5.07
C ALA A 179 8.56 12.11 -5.10
N GLY A 180 8.67 13.37 -4.69
CA GLY A 180 9.96 14.06 -4.64
C GLY A 180 10.88 13.54 -3.53
N GLU A 181 10.31 13.07 -2.42
CA GLU A 181 11.05 12.44 -1.34
C GLU A 181 11.54 11.03 -1.74
N VAL A 182 10.73 10.28 -2.49
CA VAL A 182 11.12 8.97 -3.05
C VAL A 182 12.30 9.12 -4.02
N GLU A 183 12.28 10.13 -4.88
CA GLU A 183 13.39 10.40 -5.79
C GLU A 183 14.69 10.72 -5.03
N ARG A 184 14.62 11.55 -3.98
CA ARG A 184 15.77 11.81 -3.09
C ARG A 184 16.26 10.55 -2.38
N LEU A 185 15.35 9.70 -1.90
CA LEU A 185 15.70 8.41 -1.32
C LEU A 185 16.49 7.55 -2.31
N PHE A 186 16.07 7.48 -3.58
CA PHE A 186 16.75 6.70 -4.61
C PHE A 186 18.15 7.24 -4.92
N HIS A 187 18.35 8.56 -4.90
CA HIS A 187 19.68 9.15 -5.00
C HIS A 187 20.58 8.74 -3.83
N VAL A 188 20.08 8.78 -2.60
CA VAL A 188 20.82 8.31 -1.42
C VAL A 188 21.18 6.83 -1.52
N ILE A 189 20.25 5.99 -2.00
CA ILE A 189 20.50 4.56 -2.24
C ILE A 189 21.63 4.38 -3.25
N SER A 190 21.60 5.11 -4.37
CA SER A 190 22.66 5.07 -5.39
C SER A 190 24.02 5.47 -4.82
N ASP A 191 24.09 6.58 -4.07
CA ASP A 191 25.34 7.02 -3.45
C ASP A 191 25.91 5.97 -2.50
N LEU A 192 25.05 5.31 -1.71
CA LEU A 192 25.47 4.27 -0.76
C LEU A 192 25.99 3.02 -1.48
N THR A 193 25.33 2.60 -2.57
CA THR A 193 25.79 1.43 -3.33
C THR A 193 27.07 1.71 -4.10
N ASP A 194 27.27 2.93 -4.59
CA ASP A 194 28.55 3.38 -5.18
C ASP A 194 29.71 3.37 -4.16
N GLU A 195 29.42 3.56 -2.87
CA GLU A 195 30.38 3.40 -1.77
C GLU A 195 30.58 1.93 -1.34
N GLY A 196 29.89 0.98 -1.97
CA GLY A 196 29.99 -0.47 -1.72
C GLY A 196 29.05 -0.99 -0.64
N VAL A 197 28.12 -0.19 -0.11
CA VAL A 197 27.08 -0.65 0.82
C VAL A 197 26.02 -1.44 0.06
N ALA A 198 25.74 -2.65 0.48
CA ALA A 198 24.66 -3.45 -0.08
C ALA A 198 23.29 -3.05 0.52
N ILE A 199 22.24 -3.15 -0.25
CA ILE A 199 20.88 -2.82 0.21
C ILE A 199 19.94 -3.98 -0.10
N ILE A 200 19.20 -4.47 0.90
CA ILE A 200 18.01 -5.29 0.70
C ILE A 200 16.82 -4.34 0.71
N TYR A 201 16.19 -4.16 -0.45
CA TYR A 201 15.06 -3.25 -0.63
C TYR A 201 13.76 -4.05 -0.73
N ILE A 202 12.83 -3.79 0.18
CA ILE A 202 11.53 -4.45 0.20
C ILE A 202 10.48 -3.41 -0.13
N SER A 203 9.77 -3.64 -1.23
CA SER A 203 8.63 -2.83 -1.64
C SER A 203 7.60 -3.72 -2.35
N HIS A 204 6.36 -3.34 -2.30
CA HIS A 204 5.30 -3.92 -3.11
C HIS A 204 5.05 -3.12 -4.41
N ARG A 205 5.75 -1.99 -4.60
CA ARG A 205 5.67 -1.14 -5.79
C ARG A 205 6.71 -1.59 -6.81
N LEU A 206 6.26 -2.24 -7.87
CA LEU A 206 7.16 -2.81 -8.88
C LEU A 206 7.94 -1.75 -9.67
N GLU A 207 7.39 -0.54 -9.80
CA GLU A 207 8.08 0.60 -10.42
C GLU A 207 9.33 1.01 -9.65
N GLU A 208 9.25 1.05 -8.31
CA GLU A 208 10.41 1.32 -7.45
C GLU A 208 11.50 0.27 -7.67
N ILE A 209 11.10 -1.02 -7.71
CA ILE A 209 12.01 -2.14 -7.93
C ILE A 209 12.74 -2.02 -9.27
N ARG A 210 12.06 -1.58 -10.32
CA ARG A 210 12.67 -1.34 -11.65
C ARG A 210 13.61 -0.15 -11.67
N THR A 211 13.31 0.86 -10.87
CA THR A 211 14.11 2.09 -10.82
C THR A 211 15.40 1.87 -10.03
N VAL A 212 15.30 1.31 -8.83
CA VAL A 212 16.43 1.26 -7.89
C VAL A 212 17.11 -0.10 -7.83
N GLY A 213 16.41 -1.20 -8.19
CA GLY A 213 16.89 -2.57 -8.02
C GLY A 213 17.89 -3.02 -9.09
N ASP A 214 18.85 -3.85 -8.68
CA ASP A 214 19.76 -4.58 -9.57
C ASP A 214 19.27 -6.03 -9.76
N ARG A 215 18.98 -6.72 -8.66
CA ARG A 215 18.52 -8.12 -8.66
C ARG A 215 17.30 -8.30 -7.78
N VAL A 216 16.50 -9.32 -8.10
CA VAL A 216 15.25 -9.63 -7.40
C VAL A 216 15.26 -11.06 -6.91
N THR A 217 14.88 -11.28 -5.66
CA THR A 217 14.47 -12.59 -5.13
C THR A 217 12.99 -12.55 -4.79
N VAL A 218 12.26 -13.57 -5.22
CA VAL A 218 10.80 -13.68 -5.00
C VAL A 218 10.53 -14.78 -3.98
N LEU A 219 9.83 -14.42 -2.91
CA LEU A 219 9.33 -15.36 -1.89
C LEU A 219 7.84 -15.62 -2.10
N LYS A 220 7.45 -16.88 -1.91
CA LYS A 220 6.05 -17.30 -1.89
C LYS A 220 5.88 -18.44 -0.88
N ASP A 221 4.86 -18.33 -0.02
CA ASP A 221 4.48 -19.35 0.97
C ASP A 221 5.68 -19.84 1.81
N GLY A 222 6.56 -18.90 2.21
CA GLY A 222 7.76 -19.20 3.02
C GLY A 222 8.91 -19.84 2.28
N LYS A 223 8.91 -19.83 0.94
CA LYS A 223 9.97 -20.43 0.10
C LYS A 223 10.45 -19.44 -0.95
N THR A 224 11.70 -19.60 -1.36
CA THR A 224 12.23 -18.91 -2.54
C THR A 224 11.72 -19.60 -3.81
N VAL A 225 11.03 -18.83 -4.67
CA VAL A 225 10.54 -19.32 -5.98
C VAL A 225 11.40 -18.85 -7.14
N ALA A 226 12.14 -17.77 -6.96
CA ALA A 226 13.17 -17.30 -7.88
C ALA A 226 14.19 -16.46 -7.13
N THR A 227 15.46 -16.54 -7.53
CA THR A 227 16.55 -15.76 -6.94
C THR A 227 17.41 -15.11 -8.02
N GLY A 228 17.93 -13.93 -7.75
CA GLY A 228 18.90 -13.23 -8.60
C GLY A 228 18.40 -12.81 -9.97
N LEU A 229 17.10 -12.64 -10.17
CA LEU A 229 16.55 -12.14 -11.42
C LEU A 229 17.00 -10.67 -11.66
N PRO A 230 17.40 -10.27 -12.88
CA PRO A 230 17.70 -8.88 -13.19
C PRO A 230 16.44 -7.99 -12.98
N ALA A 231 16.50 -6.98 -12.09
CA ALA A 231 15.34 -6.18 -11.73
C ALA A 231 14.78 -5.37 -12.90
N LYS A 232 15.66 -4.80 -13.74
CA LYS A 232 15.29 -3.94 -14.87
C LYS A 232 14.83 -4.71 -16.10
N GLU A 233 15.35 -5.93 -16.31
CA GLU A 233 15.11 -6.72 -17.51
C GLU A 233 13.94 -7.70 -17.35
N THR A 234 13.67 -8.16 -16.12
CA THR A 234 12.59 -9.12 -15.86
C THR A 234 11.23 -8.44 -16.07
N PRO A 235 10.38 -8.98 -16.95
CA PRO A 235 9.06 -8.39 -17.18
C PRO A 235 8.24 -8.35 -15.89
N THR A 236 7.51 -7.26 -15.66
CA THR A 236 6.61 -7.10 -14.50
C THR A 236 5.63 -8.28 -14.39
N THR A 237 5.14 -8.74 -15.55
CA THR A 237 4.25 -9.90 -15.70
C THR A 237 4.85 -11.17 -15.11
N GLU A 238 6.13 -11.42 -15.35
CA GLU A 238 6.83 -12.59 -14.82
C GLU A 238 7.05 -12.50 -13.31
N VAL A 239 7.41 -11.30 -12.82
CA VAL A 239 7.57 -11.05 -11.37
C VAL A 239 6.25 -11.32 -10.65
N ILE A 240 5.13 -10.78 -11.16
CA ILE A 240 3.81 -11.00 -10.56
C ILE A 240 3.42 -12.48 -10.65
N ARG A 241 3.70 -13.16 -11.77
CA ARG A 241 3.46 -14.60 -11.90
C ARG A 241 4.20 -15.40 -10.83
N LEU A 242 5.45 -15.09 -10.59
CA LEU A 242 6.27 -15.74 -9.55
C LEU A 242 5.72 -15.46 -8.15
N MET A 243 5.31 -14.20 -7.86
CA MET A 243 4.73 -13.82 -6.57
C MET A 243 3.39 -14.50 -6.30
N THR A 244 2.51 -14.56 -7.30
CA THR A 244 1.13 -15.04 -7.15
C THR A 244 0.97 -16.51 -7.49
N GLY A 245 1.82 -17.04 -8.37
CA GLY A 245 1.68 -18.39 -8.98
C GLY A 245 0.60 -18.44 -10.07
N ARG A 246 0.11 -17.30 -10.54
CA ARG A 246 -0.90 -17.17 -11.60
C ARG A 246 -0.35 -16.28 -12.72
N SER A 247 -0.74 -16.53 -13.97
CA SER A 247 -0.40 -15.65 -15.09
C SER A 247 -1.23 -14.35 -15.03
N ILE A 248 -0.66 -13.25 -15.54
CA ILE A 248 -1.27 -11.90 -15.53
C ILE A 248 -2.55 -11.80 -16.36
N GLU A 249 -2.82 -12.74 -17.24
CA GLU A 249 -4.09 -12.78 -17.98
C GLU A 249 -5.33 -12.68 -17.06
N TYR A 250 -5.13 -12.74 -15.74
CA TYR A 250 -6.17 -12.63 -14.71
C TYR A 250 -6.05 -11.42 -13.76
N VAL A 251 -5.21 -10.42 -14.05
CA VAL A 251 -5.13 -9.24 -13.16
C VAL A 251 -6.41 -8.41 -13.29
N PHE A 252 -6.90 -8.22 -14.51
CA PHE A 252 -8.16 -7.56 -14.73
C PHE A 252 -9.19 -8.52 -15.35
N PRO A 253 -10.39 -8.60 -14.78
CA PRO A 253 -11.48 -9.39 -15.36
C PRO A 253 -11.87 -8.82 -16.72
N SER A 254 -12.39 -9.69 -17.61
CA SER A 254 -12.95 -9.24 -18.89
C SER A 254 -14.06 -8.22 -18.65
N ARG A 255 -14.06 -7.16 -19.44
CA ARG A 255 -15.13 -6.15 -19.42
C ARG A 255 -16.45 -6.78 -19.82
N GLY A 256 -17.51 -6.41 -19.11
CA GLY A 256 -18.87 -6.78 -19.48
C GLY A 256 -19.41 -5.94 -20.63
N THR A 257 -20.58 -6.26 -21.10
CA THR A 257 -21.34 -5.41 -22.00
C THR A 257 -22.19 -4.45 -21.16
N VAL A 258 -21.92 -3.15 -21.24
CA VAL A 258 -22.73 -2.14 -20.56
C VAL A 258 -24.10 -2.09 -21.22
N PRO A 259 -25.18 -2.38 -20.48
CA PRO A 259 -26.54 -2.35 -21.04
C PRO A 259 -26.93 -0.95 -21.49
N ASP A 260 -27.61 -0.84 -22.63
CA ASP A 260 -28.25 0.41 -23.00
C ASP A 260 -29.41 0.71 -22.05
N GLY A 261 -29.51 1.98 -21.61
CA GLY A 261 -30.61 2.36 -20.71
C GLY A 261 -30.39 3.73 -20.04
N GLU A 262 -31.37 4.11 -19.26
CA GLU A 262 -31.33 5.34 -18.48
C GLU A 262 -30.20 5.28 -17.44
N PRO A 263 -29.42 6.36 -17.27
CA PRO A 263 -28.36 6.39 -16.28
C PRO A 263 -28.93 6.28 -14.85
N LEU A 264 -28.24 5.49 -14.04
CA LEU A 264 -28.61 5.31 -12.63
C LEU A 264 -28.05 6.46 -11.77
N LEU A 265 -26.85 6.92 -12.06
CA LEU A 265 -26.22 8.11 -11.48
C LEU A 265 -26.10 9.19 -12.56
N ARG A 266 -26.52 10.41 -12.24
CA ARG A 266 -26.30 11.60 -13.06
C ARG A 266 -25.70 12.69 -12.20
N VAL A 267 -24.59 13.23 -12.63
CA VAL A 267 -23.89 14.39 -12.06
C VAL A 267 -23.91 15.48 -13.11
N ASP A 268 -24.36 16.69 -12.76
CA ASP A 268 -24.56 17.78 -13.70
C ASP A 268 -24.02 19.10 -13.12
N GLY A 269 -22.97 19.65 -13.77
CA GLY A 269 -22.32 20.90 -13.41
C GLY A 269 -21.81 20.96 -11.97
N LEU A 270 -21.37 19.81 -11.41
CA LEU A 270 -20.96 19.75 -10.02
C LEU A 270 -19.70 20.53 -9.78
N GLY A 271 -19.69 21.39 -8.75
CA GLY A 271 -18.53 22.21 -8.40
C GLY A 271 -18.44 22.51 -6.93
N ARG A 272 -17.19 22.66 -6.45
CA ARG A 272 -16.83 23.07 -5.09
C ARG A 272 -15.61 23.98 -5.15
N ARG A 273 -15.74 25.18 -4.57
CA ARG A 273 -14.71 26.23 -4.64
C ARG A 273 -13.36 25.76 -4.12
N GLY A 274 -12.32 25.93 -4.95
CA GLY A 274 -10.94 25.61 -4.60
C GLY A 274 -10.59 24.13 -4.71
N GLU A 275 -11.53 23.27 -5.13
CA GLU A 275 -11.30 21.84 -5.26
C GLU A 275 -11.59 21.35 -6.69
N PHE A 276 -12.80 21.59 -7.23
CA PHE A 276 -13.17 21.20 -8.59
C PHE A 276 -14.35 22.03 -9.12
N HIS A 277 -14.55 22.04 -10.44
CA HIS A 277 -15.60 22.85 -11.09
C HIS A 277 -16.14 22.18 -12.35
N ASP A 278 -17.41 22.42 -12.61
CA ASP A 278 -18.16 22.02 -13.81
C ASP A 278 -18.03 20.54 -14.22
N VAL A 279 -18.02 19.65 -13.21
CA VAL A 279 -17.92 18.21 -13.43
C VAL A 279 -19.28 17.64 -13.76
N SER A 280 -19.40 17.04 -14.95
CA SER A 280 -20.62 16.40 -15.44
C SER A 280 -20.33 15.00 -15.98
N PHE A 281 -21.10 14.01 -15.53
CA PHE A 281 -21.03 12.64 -16.03
C PHE A 281 -22.28 11.82 -15.68
N THR A 282 -22.42 10.69 -16.32
CA THR A 282 -23.48 9.72 -16.02
C THR A 282 -22.90 8.33 -15.86
N VAL A 283 -23.55 7.46 -15.07
CA VAL A 283 -23.20 6.04 -14.95
C VAL A 283 -24.44 5.20 -15.07
N ARG A 284 -24.40 4.20 -15.95
CA ARG A 284 -25.51 3.27 -16.19
C ARG A 284 -25.46 2.07 -15.22
N PRO A 285 -26.58 1.36 -15.02
CA PRO A 285 -26.53 0.08 -14.33
C PRO A 285 -25.56 -0.87 -15.04
N GLY A 286 -24.66 -1.51 -14.28
CA GLY A 286 -23.67 -2.44 -14.85
C GLY A 286 -22.43 -1.79 -15.45
N GLU A 287 -22.34 -0.48 -15.43
CA GLU A 287 -21.17 0.28 -15.92
C GLU A 287 -20.16 0.49 -14.80
N VAL A 288 -18.87 0.35 -15.14
CA VAL A 288 -17.75 0.80 -14.33
C VAL A 288 -17.16 2.04 -15.00
N LEU A 289 -17.34 3.21 -14.38
CA LEU A 289 -16.74 4.47 -14.79
C LEU A 289 -15.46 4.74 -13.99
N GLY A 290 -14.35 4.94 -14.68
CA GLY A 290 -13.06 5.29 -14.08
C GLY A 290 -12.82 6.80 -14.06
N LEU A 291 -12.27 7.33 -12.99
CA LEU A 291 -11.75 8.69 -12.92
C LEU A 291 -10.21 8.61 -12.82
N ALA A 292 -9.51 8.93 -13.91
CA ALA A 292 -8.06 8.98 -13.99
C ALA A 292 -7.56 10.42 -13.80
N GLY A 293 -6.40 10.60 -13.18
CA GLY A 293 -5.79 11.91 -12.96
C GLY A 293 -4.64 11.84 -11.98
N LEU A 294 -3.85 12.89 -11.85
CA LEU A 294 -2.78 12.96 -10.86
C LEU A 294 -3.32 13.11 -9.43
N VAL A 295 -2.48 12.82 -8.45
CA VAL A 295 -2.78 13.08 -7.03
C VAL A 295 -3.05 14.58 -6.86
N GLY A 296 -4.17 14.91 -6.20
CA GLY A 296 -4.61 16.31 -6.04
C GLY A 296 -5.43 16.87 -7.19
N ALA A 297 -5.76 16.10 -8.23
CA ALA A 297 -6.62 16.54 -9.34
C ALA A 297 -8.11 16.74 -8.97
N GLY A 298 -8.51 16.47 -7.73
CA GLY A 298 -9.90 16.67 -7.26
C GLY A 298 -10.78 15.41 -7.35
N ARG A 299 -10.25 14.24 -7.70
CA ARG A 299 -11.02 13.01 -7.93
C ARG A 299 -11.76 12.51 -6.68
N SER A 300 -11.08 12.42 -5.54
CA SER A 300 -11.68 12.02 -4.26
C SER A 300 -12.73 13.02 -3.81
N GLU A 301 -12.45 14.32 -3.96
CA GLU A 301 -13.37 15.40 -3.64
C GLU A 301 -14.67 15.33 -4.44
N ILE A 302 -14.59 14.95 -5.72
CA ILE A 302 -15.75 14.74 -6.59
C ILE A 302 -16.63 13.62 -6.04
N ILE A 303 -16.09 12.42 -5.79
CA ILE A 303 -16.92 11.29 -5.34
C ILE A 303 -17.41 11.46 -3.90
N GLU A 304 -16.64 12.08 -3.00
CA GLU A 304 -17.10 12.46 -1.66
C GLU A 304 -18.27 13.48 -1.71
N THR A 305 -18.23 14.40 -2.68
CA THR A 305 -19.31 15.36 -2.90
C THR A 305 -20.55 14.65 -3.47
N VAL A 306 -20.38 13.72 -4.40
CA VAL A 306 -21.47 12.86 -4.90
C VAL A 306 -22.10 12.06 -3.76
N TYR A 307 -21.31 11.53 -2.85
CA TYR A 307 -21.77 10.79 -1.66
C TYR A 307 -22.41 11.70 -0.60
N GLY A 308 -22.21 13.02 -0.70
CA GLY A 308 -22.73 13.98 0.26
C GLY A 308 -21.90 14.11 1.54
N ALA A 309 -20.65 13.59 1.56
CA ALA A 309 -19.70 13.83 2.63
C ALA A 309 -19.17 15.28 2.57
N ARG A 310 -19.11 15.84 1.36
CA ARG A 310 -18.83 17.26 1.11
C ARG A 310 -20.06 17.95 0.52
N LYS A 311 -20.23 19.22 0.79
CA LYS A 311 -21.31 20.03 0.24
C LYS A 311 -20.85 20.68 -1.06
N ASN A 312 -21.59 20.51 -2.17
CA ASN A 312 -21.32 21.25 -3.42
C ASN A 312 -21.78 22.71 -3.34
N ASP A 313 -21.08 23.57 -4.07
CA ASP A 313 -21.45 24.99 -4.26
C ASP A 313 -22.29 25.19 -5.54
N ALA A 314 -22.12 24.32 -6.54
CA ALA A 314 -22.82 24.33 -7.81
C ALA A 314 -23.21 22.91 -8.24
N GLY A 315 -24.14 22.81 -9.18
CA GLY A 315 -24.53 21.56 -9.82
C GLY A 315 -25.46 20.70 -8.99
N THR A 316 -25.76 19.50 -9.52
CA THR A 316 -26.70 18.56 -8.91
C THR A 316 -26.26 17.11 -9.09
N VAL A 317 -26.65 16.28 -8.14
CA VAL A 317 -26.51 14.82 -8.18
C VAL A 317 -27.86 14.19 -8.15
N GLU A 318 -28.12 13.25 -9.07
CA GLU A 318 -29.39 12.48 -9.15
C GLU A 318 -29.08 10.98 -9.17
N VAL A 319 -29.87 10.21 -8.43
CA VAL A 319 -29.83 8.75 -8.43
C VAL A 319 -31.21 8.23 -8.81
N ALA A 320 -31.28 7.43 -9.88
CA ALA A 320 -32.54 6.94 -10.43
C ALA A 320 -33.59 8.05 -10.65
N GLY A 321 -33.17 9.18 -11.23
CA GLY A 321 -34.02 10.33 -11.52
C GLY A 321 -34.44 11.16 -10.29
N LYS A 322 -33.90 10.86 -9.11
CA LYS A 322 -34.19 11.62 -7.89
C LYS A 322 -32.97 12.44 -7.46
N LYS A 323 -33.17 13.76 -7.32
CA LYS A 323 -32.16 14.70 -6.84
C LYS A 323 -31.78 14.39 -5.39
N LEU A 324 -30.49 14.31 -5.14
CA LEU A 324 -29.96 14.15 -3.79
C LEU A 324 -29.84 15.52 -3.09
N ARG A 325 -30.00 15.49 -1.78
CA ARG A 325 -29.75 16.66 -0.95
C ARG A 325 -28.24 16.86 -0.81
N SER A 326 -27.71 17.99 -1.23
CA SER A 326 -26.31 18.36 -1.10
C SER A 326 -25.82 18.28 0.36
N GLY A 327 -24.64 17.74 0.58
CA GLY A 327 -24.01 17.60 1.89
C GLY A 327 -24.76 16.65 2.84
N SER A 328 -25.44 15.60 2.32
CA SER A 328 -26.23 14.69 3.13
C SER A 328 -25.91 13.22 2.78
N VAL A 329 -24.99 12.63 3.52
CA VAL A 329 -24.68 11.19 3.46
C VAL A 329 -25.93 10.34 3.66
N GLN A 330 -26.82 10.74 4.58
CA GLN A 330 -28.07 10.01 4.82
C GLN A 330 -28.96 9.94 3.57
N ALA A 331 -29.04 11.04 2.80
CA ALA A 331 -29.83 11.07 1.56
C ALA A 331 -29.19 10.16 0.49
N ALA A 332 -27.87 10.16 0.36
CA ALA A 332 -27.13 9.31 -0.56
C ALA A 332 -27.31 7.82 -0.21
N VAL A 333 -27.10 7.46 1.05
CA VAL A 333 -27.30 6.07 1.53
C VAL A 333 -28.75 5.60 1.36
N ALA A 334 -29.74 6.48 1.62
CA ALA A 334 -31.14 6.16 1.41
C ALA A 334 -31.49 5.97 -0.07
N ALA A 335 -30.80 6.67 -0.99
CA ALA A 335 -30.93 6.50 -2.43
C ALA A 335 -30.18 5.27 -2.97
N GLY A 336 -29.43 4.58 -2.14
CA GLY A 336 -28.64 3.38 -2.50
C GLY A 336 -27.24 3.68 -2.99
N VAL A 337 -26.63 4.81 -2.58
CA VAL A 337 -25.22 5.12 -2.85
C VAL A 337 -24.36 4.60 -1.71
N GLY A 338 -23.30 3.84 -2.03
CA GLY A 338 -22.26 3.41 -1.12
C GLY A 338 -20.92 4.05 -1.46
N LEU A 339 -20.07 4.27 -0.46
CA LEU A 339 -18.69 4.76 -0.63
C LEU A 339 -17.71 3.85 0.12
N ALA A 340 -16.67 3.42 -0.58
CA ALA A 340 -15.45 2.90 0.02
C ALA A 340 -14.39 3.98 -0.11
N PRO A 341 -14.02 4.69 0.98
CA PRO A 341 -13.10 5.82 0.92
C PRO A 341 -11.65 5.37 0.86
N GLU A 342 -10.75 6.27 0.45
CA GLU A 342 -9.31 6.07 0.36
C GLU A 342 -8.70 5.58 1.68
N GLU A 343 -8.97 6.29 2.78
CA GLU A 343 -8.47 5.94 4.11
C GLU A 343 -9.44 5.03 4.87
N ARG A 344 -9.55 3.76 4.42
CA ARG A 344 -10.52 2.81 5.01
C ARG A 344 -10.41 2.62 6.51
N LYS A 345 -9.18 2.70 7.09
CA LYS A 345 -8.95 2.45 8.53
C LYS A 345 -9.55 3.56 9.41
N SER A 346 -9.45 4.80 8.98
CA SER A 346 -9.92 5.98 9.73
C SER A 346 -11.34 6.40 9.34
N GLN A 347 -11.75 6.18 8.08
CA GLN A 347 -13.00 6.71 7.55
C GLN A 347 -14.10 5.64 7.37
N ALA A 348 -13.73 4.37 7.18
CA ALA A 348 -14.71 3.34 6.87
C ALA A 348 -14.85 2.26 7.95
N LEU A 349 -13.85 2.02 8.80
CA LEU A 349 -13.84 0.86 9.67
C LEU A 349 -13.82 1.23 11.16
N LEU A 350 -14.58 0.49 11.94
CA LEU A 350 -14.49 0.46 13.39
C LEU A 350 -13.53 -0.68 13.77
N LEU A 351 -12.23 -0.36 13.85
CA LEU A 351 -11.14 -1.35 13.98
C LEU A 351 -11.21 -2.18 15.28
N GLY A 352 -11.75 -1.61 16.36
CA GLY A 352 -11.95 -2.31 17.64
C GLY A 352 -13.23 -3.13 17.72
N ASP A 353 -14.12 -3.00 16.73
CA ASP A 353 -15.39 -3.72 16.70
C ASP A 353 -15.30 -4.99 15.84
N SER A 354 -16.34 -5.82 15.98
CA SER A 354 -16.43 -7.08 15.24
C SER A 354 -16.61 -6.87 13.72
N VAL A 355 -16.26 -7.89 12.94
CA VAL A 355 -16.55 -7.96 11.50
C VAL A 355 -18.06 -7.83 11.26
N ALA A 356 -18.90 -8.50 12.08
CA ALA A 356 -20.35 -8.40 11.98
C ALA A 356 -20.85 -6.97 12.12
N THR A 357 -20.40 -6.23 13.12
CA THR A 357 -20.74 -4.81 13.31
C THR A 357 -20.34 -3.96 12.11
N ASN A 358 -19.13 -4.18 11.60
CA ASN A 358 -18.63 -3.44 10.44
C ASN A 358 -19.42 -3.72 9.16
N ILE A 359 -19.92 -4.93 8.96
CA ILE A 359 -20.77 -5.28 7.82
C ILE A 359 -22.18 -4.70 7.97
N SER A 360 -22.78 -4.79 9.17
CA SER A 360 -24.19 -4.46 9.38
C SER A 360 -24.48 -2.97 9.58
N MET A 361 -23.48 -2.15 9.96
CA MET A 361 -23.68 -0.77 10.44
C MET A 361 -24.47 0.14 9.47
N ALA A 362 -24.35 -0.05 8.16
CA ALA A 362 -25.15 0.69 7.18
C ALA A 362 -26.58 0.14 7.01
N SER A 363 -26.90 -1.00 7.62
CA SER A 363 -28.15 -1.75 7.45
C SER A 363 -28.87 -2.05 8.76
N LEU A 364 -28.50 -1.38 9.87
CA LEU A 364 -29.06 -1.66 11.21
C LEU A 364 -30.59 -1.57 11.27
N THR A 365 -31.21 -0.70 10.48
CA THR A 365 -32.68 -0.61 10.39
C THR A 365 -33.33 -1.90 9.89
N ARG A 366 -32.62 -2.70 9.10
CA ARG A 366 -33.09 -4.02 8.60
C ARG A 366 -33.22 -5.05 9.73
N PHE A 367 -32.32 -4.92 10.75
CA PHE A 367 -32.22 -5.83 11.89
C PHE A 367 -32.90 -5.27 13.15
N SER A 368 -33.45 -4.03 13.09
CA SER A 368 -34.03 -3.37 14.26
C SER A 368 -35.57 -3.47 14.22
N ARG A 369 -36.13 -3.91 15.36
CA ARG A 369 -37.57 -3.87 15.60
C ARG A 369 -37.85 -3.11 16.90
N SER A 370 -38.60 -2.03 16.81
CA SER A 370 -38.89 -1.14 17.95
C SER A 370 -37.64 -0.64 18.70
N GLY A 371 -36.56 -0.36 17.96
CA GLY A 371 -35.30 0.12 18.54
C GLY A 371 -34.39 -0.98 19.12
N ILE A 372 -34.78 -2.23 19.09
CA ILE A 372 -34.01 -3.38 19.55
C ILE A 372 -33.43 -4.10 18.34
N ILE A 373 -32.12 -4.35 18.33
CA ILE A 373 -31.43 -5.06 17.26
C ILE A 373 -31.51 -6.57 17.49
N ASP A 374 -32.00 -7.29 16.48
CA ASP A 374 -31.94 -8.75 16.42
C ASP A 374 -30.50 -9.18 16.08
N ARG A 375 -29.75 -9.46 17.12
CA ARG A 375 -28.33 -9.86 17.02
C ARG A 375 -28.12 -11.17 16.25
N GLN A 376 -29.10 -12.08 16.32
CA GLN A 376 -29.01 -13.36 15.59
C GLN A 376 -29.18 -13.16 14.09
N ALA A 377 -30.18 -12.38 13.70
CA ALA A 377 -30.41 -12.04 12.28
C ALA A 377 -29.24 -11.23 11.70
N GLU A 378 -28.71 -10.25 12.47
CA GLU A 378 -27.52 -9.47 12.12
C GLU A 378 -26.31 -10.38 11.86
N ARG A 379 -26.04 -11.29 12.82
CA ARG A 379 -24.91 -12.21 12.74
C ARG A 379 -25.03 -13.18 11.57
N THR A 380 -26.20 -13.74 11.33
CA THR A 380 -26.45 -14.64 10.19
C THR A 380 -26.18 -13.92 8.87
N ALA A 381 -26.72 -12.71 8.69
CA ALA A 381 -26.49 -11.92 7.47
C ALA A 381 -25.01 -11.55 7.29
N ALA A 382 -24.27 -11.31 8.37
CA ALA A 382 -22.82 -11.06 8.28
C ALA A 382 -22.04 -12.32 7.88
N ILE A 383 -22.43 -13.51 8.36
CA ILE A 383 -21.84 -14.79 7.95
C ILE A 383 -22.04 -15.00 6.44
N ASP A 384 -23.26 -14.82 5.95
CA ASP A 384 -23.56 -14.96 4.51
C ASP A 384 -22.66 -14.05 3.66
N GLN A 385 -22.41 -12.81 4.10
CA GLN A 385 -21.52 -11.88 3.40
C GLN A 385 -20.05 -12.32 3.48
N VAL A 386 -19.57 -12.78 4.64
CA VAL A 386 -18.20 -13.27 4.81
C VAL A 386 -17.93 -14.47 3.90
N GLU A 387 -18.89 -15.39 3.78
CA GLU A 387 -18.79 -16.55 2.91
C GLU A 387 -18.87 -16.17 1.43
N SER A 388 -19.80 -15.30 1.03
CA SER A 388 -19.99 -14.89 -0.37
C SER A 388 -18.82 -14.16 -0.97
N LEU A 389 -18.04 -13.42 -0.12
CA LEU A 389 -16.88 -12.64 -0.52
C LEU A 389 -15.55 -13.33 -0.18
N ASP A 390 -15.60 -14.55 0.34
CA ASP A 390 -14.40 -15.28 0.81
C ASP A 390 -13.50 -14.41 1.71
N VAL A 391 -14.09 -13.81 2.76
CA VAL A 391 -13.34 -13.04 3.76
C VAL A 391 -12.60 -14.00 4.67
N ARG A 392 -11.28 -13.85 4.78
CA ARG A 392 -10.42 -14.74 5.56
C ARG A 392 -9.56 -14.00 6.59
N PRO A 393 -9.32 -14.60 7.77
CA PRO A 393 -9.94 -15.85 8.25
C PRO A 393 -11.43 -15.65 8.56
N THR A 394 -12.23 -16.71 8.37
CA THR A 394 -13.65 -16.70 8.69
C THR A 394 -13.88 -16.46 10.18
N GLY A 395 -14.98 -15.81 10.52
CA GLY A 395 -15.33 -15.53 11.91
C GLY A 395 -15.77 -14.09 12.09
N VAL A 396 -17.09 -13.90 12.21
CA VAL A 396 -17.72 -12.58 12.25
C VAL A 396 -17.58 -11.85 13.58
N ASP A 397 -17.21 -12.58 14.65
CA ASP A 397 -17.08 -12.03 16.01
C ASP A 397 -15.68 -11.46 16.31
N ARG A 398 -14.74 -11.63 15.38
CA ARG A 398 -13.36 -11.13 15.55
C ARG A 398 -13.25 -9.63 15.30
N GLU A 399 -12.29 -9.02 15.96
CA GLU A 399 -12.00 -7.60 15.78
C GLU A 399 -11.48 -7.30 14.35
N MET A 400 -11.95 -6.22 13.78
CA MET A 400 -11.64 -5.79 12.42
C MET A 400 -10.14 -5.57 12.19
N ARG A 401 -9.41 -5.06 13.19
CA ARG A 401 -7.96 -4.83 13.11
C ARG A 401 -7.12 -6.11 12.88
N THR A 402 -7.69 -7.30 13.14
CA THR A 402 -6.98 -8.58 12.95
C THR A 402 -7.00 -9.09 11.52
N LEU A 403 -7.73 -8.43 10.62
CA LEU A 403 -7.80 -8.80 9.21
C LEU A 403 -6.70 -8.10 8.38
N SER A 404 -6.23 -8.79 7.33
CA SER A 404 -5.36 -8.18 6.31
C SER A 404 -6.07 -7.05 5.55
N GLY A 405 -5.31 -6.16 4.90
CA GLY A 405 -5.85 -5.04 4.13
C GLY A 405 -6.88 -5.45 3.08
N GLY A 406 -6.63 -6.51 2.31
CA GLY A 406 -7.58 -7.03 1.32
C GLY A 406 -8.87 -7.54 1.95
N ASN A 407 -8.80 -8.24 3.10
CA ASN A 407 -10.00 -8.70 3.80
C ASN A 407 -10.76 -7.56 4.46
N GLN A 408 -10.07 -6.51 4.95
CA GLN A 408 -10.71 -5.27 5.41
C GLN A 408 -11.50 -4.61 4.28
N GLN A 409 -10.93 -4.54 3.08
CA GLN A 409 -11.61 -3.98 1.90
C GLN A 409 -12.85 -4.80 1.53
N LYS A 410 -12.74 -6.12 1.53
CA LYS A 410 -13.91 -7.00 1.30
C LYS A 410 -15.02 -6.77 2.32
N VAL A 411 -14.70 -6.49 3.58
CA VAL A 411 -15.71 -6.14 4.61
C VAL A 411 -16.41 -4.80 4.31
N VAL A 412 -15.66 -3.79 3.83
CA VAL A 412 -16.28 -2.53 3.39
C VAL A 412 -17.25 -2.76 2.23
N LEU A 413 -16.86 -3.60 1.25
CA LEU A 413 -17.74 -3.96 0.13
C LEU A 413 -18.95 -4.79 0.60
N ALA A 414 -18.75 -5.75 1.53
CA ALA A 414 -19.81 -6.54 2.15
C ALA A 414 -20.91 -5.68 2.79
N ARG A 415 -20.52 -4.58 3.46
CA ARG A 415 -21.43 -3.60 4.04
C ARG A 415 -22.41 -3.04 3.01
N TRP A 416 -21.89 -2.62 1.84
CA TRP A 416 -22.70 -2.02 0.80
C TRP A 416 -23.55 -3.04 0.05
N LEU A 417 -23.04 -4.27 -0.11
CA LEU A 417 -23.82 -5.39 -0.63
C LEU A 417 -24.97 -5.75 0.29
N LEU A 418 -24.72 -5.87 1.60
CA LEU A 418 -25.77 -6.14 2.58
C LEU A 418 -26.83 -5.03 2.57
N ARG A 419 -26.42 -3.79 2.35
CA ARG A 419 -27.32 -2.64 2.22
C ARG A 419 -28.15 -2.68 0.92
N GLY A 420 -27.68 -3.38 -0.11
CA GLY A 420 -28.31 -3.38 -1.44
C GLY A 420 -28.03 -2.07 -2.17
N CYS A 421 -26.77 -1.60 -2.18
CA CYS A 421 -26.40 -0.38 -2.91
C CYS A 421 -26.63 -0.57 -4.41
N ARG A 422 -27.04 0.51 -5.07
CA ARG A 422 -27.26 0.60 -6.51
C ARG A 422 -26.16 1.33 -7.23
N VAL A 423 -25.50 2.25 -6.53
CA VAL A 423 -24.33 3.00 -6.96
C VAL A 423 -23.22 2.78 -5.93
N LEU A 424 -22.05 2.36 -6.38
CA LEU A 424 -20.89 2.13 -5.53
C LEU A 424 -19.73 3.03 -5.98
N LEU A 425 -19.27 3.88 -5.07
CA LEU A 425 -18.13 4.76 -5.26
C LEU A 425 -16.92 4.14 -4.56
N LEU A 426 -15.84 3.95 -5.31
CA LEU A 426 -14.60 3.31 -4.84
C LEU A 426 -13.44 4.30 -4.98
N ASP A 427 -12.86 4.70 -3.86
CA ASP A 427 -11.70 5.56 -3.81
C ASP A 427 -10.48 4.73 -3.42
N GLU A 428 -9.50 4.65 -4.31
CA GLU A 428 -8.28 3.86 -4.14
C GLU A 428 -8.56 2.44 -3.60
N PRO A 429 -9.38 1.63 -4.28
CA PRO A 429 -9.94 0.38 -3.72
C PRO A 429 -8.88 -0.65 -3.35
N THR A 430 -7.69 -0.55 -3.93
CA THR A 430 -6.58 -1.50 -3.70
C THR A 430 -5.41 -0.90 -2.92
N ARG A 431 -5.52 0.35 -2.45
CA ARG A 431 -4.47 0.98 -1.65
C ARG A 431 -4.17 0.19 -0.38
N GLY A 432 -2.89 -0.18 -0.20
CA GLY A 432 -2.44 -1.01 0.93
C GLY A 432 -3.01 -2.43 0.92
N VAL A 433 -3.33 -2.94 -0.26
CA VAL A 433 -3.72 -4.32 -0.52
C VAL A 433 -2.60 -4.99 -1.31
N ASP A 434 -2.25 -6.22 -0.94
CA ASP A 434 -1.22 -6.98 -1.67
C ASP A 434 -1.68 -7.36 -3.09
N VAL A 435 -0.70 -7.60 -3.98
CA VAL A 435 -0.94 -7.86 -5.41
C VAL A 435 -1.90 -9.04 -5.64
N GLY A 436 -1.84 -10.07 -4.80
CA GLY A 436 -2.73 -11.24 -4.92
C GLY A 436 -4.17 -10.91 -4.57
N ALA A 437 -4.39 -10.13 -3.52
CA ALA A 437 -5.72 -9.72 -3.09
C ALA A 437 -6.32 -8.62 -3.99
N ARG A 438 -5.50 -7.84 -4.74
CA ARG A 438 -5.99 -6.86 -5.72
C ARG A 438 -6.85 -7.53 -6.80
N SER A 439 -6.39 -8.64 -7.37
CA SER A 439 -7.14 -9.37 -8.40
C SER A 439 -8.49 -9.89 -7.91
N GLU A 440 -8.60 -10.25 -6.62
CA GLU A 440 -9.87 -10.66 -6.01
C GLU A 440 -10.83 -9.47 -5.88
N ILE A 441 -10.31 -8.29 -5.52
CA ILE A 441 -11.11 -7.05 -5.46
C ILE A 441 -11.58 -6.67 -6.86
N TYR A 442 -10.72 -6.76 -7.88
CA TYR A 442 -11.08 -6.47 -9.27
C TYR A 442 -12.20 -7.39 -9.77
N ALA A 443 -12.08 -8.70 -9.52
CA ALA A 443 -13.11 -9.67 -9.85
C ALA A 443 -14.44 -9.36 -9.13
N LEU A 444 -14.35 -8.92 -7.86
CA LEU A 444 -15.53 -8.53 -7.10
C LEU A 444 -16.18 -7.26 -7.65
N VAL A 445 -15.42 -6.24 -8.00
CA VAL A 445 -15.91 -4.99 -8.61
C VAL A 445 -16.63 -5.30 -9.92
N ARG A 446 -16.04 -6.13 -10.77
CA ARG A 446 -16.68 -6.52 -12.04
C ARG A 446 -17.96 -7.32 -11.81
N LYS A 447 -17.95 -8.29 -10.90
CA LYS A 447 -19.15 -9.05 -10.53
C LYS A 447 -20.28 -8.15 -10.06
N LEU A 448 -19.96 -7.13 -9.23
CA LEU A 448 -20.97 -6.17 -8.79
C LEU A 448 -21.58 -5.38 -9.94
N ALA A 449 -20.75 -4.97 -10.88
CA ALA A 449 -21.25 -4.31 -12.09
C ALA A 449 -22.11 -5.27 -12.93
N ASP A 450 -21.67 -6.51 -13.14
CA ASP A 450 -22.46 -7.53 -13.87
C ASP A 450 -23.82 -7.82 -13.18
N ASP A 451 -23.87 -7.68 -11.85
CA ASP A 451 -25.10 -7.77 -11.05
C ASP A 451 -25.97 -6.48 -11.14
N GLY A 452 -25.57 -5.49 -11.95
CA GLY A 452 -26.32 -4.26 -12.25
C GLY A 452 -26.02 -3.07 -11.35
N VAL A 453 -24.98 -3.12 -10.53
CA VAL A 453 -24.52 -1.96 -9.74
C VAL A 453 -23.78 -1.00 -10.66
N ALA A 454 -24.09 0.30 -10.60
CA ALA A 454 -23.30 1.35 -11.23
C ALA A 454 -22.08 1.62 -10.37
N VAL A 455 -20.87 1.49 -10.91
CA VAL A 455 -19.64 1.64 -10.14
C VAL A 455 -18.84 2.83 -10.65
N VAL A 456 -18.31 3.65 -9.73
CA VAL A 456 -17.32 4.68 -10.02
C VAL A 456 -16.04 4.30 -9.31
N VAL A 457 -14.92 4.23 -10.04
CA VAL A 457 -13.60 3.88 -9.50
C VAL A 457 -12.67 5.08 -9.66
N VAL A 458 -12.04 5.47 -8.57
CA VAL A 458 -10.92 6.43 -8.53
C VAL A 458 -9.68 5.67 -8.14
N SER A 459 -8.60 5.81 -8.89
CA SER A 459 -7.29 5.28 -8.52
C SER A 459 -6.17 6.20 -9.01
N SER A 460 -5.10 6.28 -8.23
CA SER A 460 -3.84 6.92 -8.62
C SER A 460 -3.05 6.06 -9.61
N GLU A 461 -3.33 4.75 -9.67
CA GLU A 461 -2.75 3.82 -10.65
C GLU A 461 -3.58 3.87 -11.94
N ILE A 462 -3.07 4.53 -12.99
CA ILE A 462 -3.79 4.67 -14.29
C ILE A 462 -4.11 3.31 -14.88
N GLU A 463 -3.20 2.34 -14.78
CA GLU A 463 -3.42 0.96 -15.24
C GLU A 463 -4.64 0.31 -14.54
N GLU A 464 -4.84 0.57 -13.24
CA GLU A 464 -6.00 0.07 -12.51
C GLU A 464 -7.30 0.66 -13.07
N VAL A 465 -7.34 1.97 -13.28
CA VAL A 465 -8.49 2.65 -13.86
C VAL A 465 -8.79 2.10 -15.24
N LEU A 466 -7.78 2.04 -16.12
CA LEU A 466 -7.95 1.53 -17.48
C LEU A 466 -8.36 0.05 -17.50
N GLY A 467 -7.80 -0.78 -16.62
CA GLY A 467 -8.06 -2.21 -16.59
C GLY A 467 -9.47 -2.59 -16.09
N LEU A 468 -10.00 -1.82 -15.11
CA LEU A 468 -11.29 -2.11 -14.49
C LEU A 468 -12.49 -1.47 -15.22
N SER A 469 -12.28 -0.31 -15.84
CA SER A 469 -13.37 0.55 -16.29
C SER A 469 -13.84 0.20 -17.71
N ASP A 470 -15.11 0.44 -17.96
CA ASP A 470 -15.69 0.39 -19.30
C ASP A 470 -15.45 1.73 -20.03
N ARG A 471 -15.50 2.84 -19.27
CA ARG A 471 -15.28 4.22 -19.75
C ARG A 471 -14.48 5.00 -18.72
N VAL A 472 -13.65 5.95 -19.17
CA VAL A 472 -12.76 6.74 -18.33
C VAL A 472 -12.99 8.22 -18.53
N LEU A 473 -13.07 8.95 -17.42
CA LEU A 473 -12.93 10.41 -17.36
C LEU A 473 -11.52 10.76 -16.92
N VAL A 474 -10.82 11.56 -17.71
CA VAL A 474 -9.53 12.11 -17.34
C VAL A 474 -9.76 13.44 -16.63
N ILE A 475 -9.35 13.53 -15.37
CA ILE A 475 -9.52 14.70 -14.52
C ILE A 475 -8.18 15.43 -14.37
N GLY A 476 -8.19 16.73 -14.63
CA GLY A 476 -7.04 17.61 -14.40
C GLY A 476 -7.52 18.95 -13.86
N GLU A 477 -6.78 19.52 -12.91
CA GLU A 477 -7.07 20.82 -12.29
C GLU A 477 -8.53 20.99 -11.82
N GLY A 478 -9.14 19.89 -11.36
CA GLY A 478 -10.52 19.90 -10.85
C GLY A 478 -11.60 19.91 -11.94
N SER A 479 -11.29 19.65 -13.21
CA SER A 479 -12.25 19.58 -14.30
C SER A 479 -12.11 18.31 -15.12
N VAL A 480 -13.13 17.97 -15.94
CA VAL A 480 -13.08 16.86 -16.88
C VAL A 480 -12.34 17.35 -18.13
N LEU A 481 -11.16 16.81 -18.40
CA LEU A 481 -10.36 17.13 -19.58
C LEU A 481 -10.76 16.28 -20.79
N HIS A 482 -11.09 15.01 -20.57
CA HIS A 482 -11.40 14.06 -21.63
C HIS A 482 -12.30 12.93 -21.12
N GLU A 483 -13.10 12.37 -22.02
CA GLU A 483 -13.93 11.20 -21.78
C GLU A 483 -13.82 10.24 -22.97
N ALA A 484 -13.51 8.97 -22.71
CA ALA A 484 -13.44 7.95 -23.75
C ALA A 484 -13.73 6.53 -23.19
N PRO A 485 -14.09 5.55 -24.06
CA PRO A 485 -14.02 4.13 -23.73
C PRO A 485 -12.61 3.75 -23.27
N ALA A 486 -12.51 2.93 -22.24
CA ALA A 486 -11.22 2.59 -21.62
C ALA A 486 -10.30 1.79 -22.56
N ASP A 487 -10.84 1.11 -23.58
CA ASP A 487 -10.07 0.37 -24.60
C ASP A 487 -9.47 1.28 -25.70
N GLN A 488 -9.85 2.55 -25.71
CA GLN A 488 -9.32 3.56 -26.65
C GLN A 488 -8.22 4.42 -26.01
N LEU A 489 -7.87 4.17 -24.75
CA LEU A 489 -6.86 4.90 -24.00
C LEU A 489 -5.76 3.96 -23.52
N ASP A 490 -4.53 4.43 -23.57
CA ASP A 490 -3.39 3.86 -22.88
C ASP A 490 -2.86 4.83 -21.82
N GLU A 491 -1.95 4.37 -20.96
CA GLU A 491 -1.39 5.16 -19.87
C GLU A 491 -0.69 6.42 -20.38
N HIS A 492 0.07 6.33 -21.49
CA HIS A 492 0.77 7.46 -22.09
C HIS A 492 -0.21 8.52 -22.61
N GLN A 493 -1.29 8.09 -23.23
CA GLN A 493 -2.33 9.01 -23.71
C GLN A 493 -3.03 9.74 -22.56
N VAL A 494 -3.33 9.03 -21.47
CA VAL A 494 -3.92 9.64 -20.27
C VAL A 494 -2.96 10.68 -19.67
N LEU A 495 -1.69 10.34 -19.51
CA LEU A 495 -0.67 11.29 -19.02
C LEU A 495 -0.50 12.48 -19.95
N ASP A 496 -0.48 12.27 -21.27
CA ASP A 496 -0.39 13.33 -22.28
C ASP A 496 -1.57 14.31 -22.17
N ILE A 497 -2.79 13.80 -21.99
CA ILE A 497 -4.00 14.63 -21.81
C ILE A 497 -3.86 15.48 -20.53
N ILE A 498 -3.43 14.87 -19.41
CA ILE A 498 -3.27 15.59 -18.15
C ILE A 498 -2.17 16.66 -18.26
N MET A 499 -1.05 16.37 -18.93
CA MET A 499 0.08 17.29 -19.04
C MET A 499 -0.13 18.42 -20.02
N ARG A 500 -0.96 18.21 -21.06
CA ARG A 500 -1.28 19.27 -22.03
C ARG A 500 -2.21 20.32 -21.44
N GLY A 501 -2.94 19.97 -20.38
CA GLY A 501 -3.96 20.85 -19.82
C GLY A 501 -5.00 21.23 -20.88
N ASP A 502 -5.89 22.15 -20.57
CA ASP A 502 -6.84 22.76 -21.51
C ASP A 502 -6.11 23.53 -22.63
N ALA A 503 -5.61 22.81 -23.62
CA ALA A 503 -5.17 23.38 -24.90
C ALA A 503 -6.20 23.05 -26.00
N ALA A 504 -7.48 23.33 -25.69
CA ALA A 504 -8.57 23.30 -26.69
C ALA A 504 -9.61 24.37 -26.36
#